data_0383809477af6cd9b12ad820f2eb1e41
#
_entry.id   0383809477af6cd9b12ad820f2eb1e41
#
_cell.length_a   1.000
_cell.length_b   1.000
_cell.length_c   1.000
_cell.angle_alpha   90.00
_cell.angle_beta   90.00
_cell.angle_gamma   90.00
#
_symmetry.space_group_name_H-M   'P 1'
#
loop_
_entity.id
_entity.type
_entity.pdbx_description
1 polymer ?
#
loop_
_entity_poly.entity_id
_entity_poly.type
_entity_poly.pdbx_seq_one_letter_code
_entity_poly.pdbx_strand_id
1 'polypeptide(L)'
;GDSLLGKTYTTLTLPHRKIENKGEGVQYFIEGSHPPIVSRTVFDKAQQLLSRKSAVIPPRAAAPHPLSRKIVCGHCGAFCKRKKTRGTAYWICQTHNKNAGSCPTMQIPETEITEAFLRIYFTLKHHGDQVLTQLIQDLQTAKNSKLLWSEDIVELNKQIADIACQERLLAQLKQQAVVDPDIFIFQSNQLAEQRREAKLKKSRILRSEDDQTVQRTQELLDILEDGPDLLTTFDEALFSELVETITIQDNSTIRFRLINGLELPEHIERKK
;
A
#
# COMPACT_ATOMS: atom_id res chain seq x y z
N GLY A 1 10.49 -36.70 -32.34
CA GLY A 1 10.66 -35.50 -31.55
C GLY A 1 11.33 -35.80 -30.22
N ASP A 2 11.94 -34.78 -29.63
CA ASP A 2 12.67 -34.86 -28.39
C ASP A 2 11.77 -34.49 -27.21
N SER A 3 12.02 -35.07 -26.05
CA SER A 3 11.29 -34.78 -24.82
C SER A 3 12.21 -34.23 -23.71
N LEU A 4 11.78 -33.18 -23.04
CA LEU A 4 12.43 -32.70 -21.82
C LEU A 4 11.54 -33.00 -20.60
N LEU A 5 11.99 -33.90 -19.74
CA LEU A 5 11.34 -34.26 -18.50
C LEU A 5 11.89 -33.40 -17.35
N GLY A 6 11.11 -33.23 -16.29
CA GLY A 6 11.53 -32.42 -15.13
C GLY A 6 11.44 -30.90 -15.35
N LYS A 7 10.63 -30.43 -16.31
CA LYS A 7 10.41 -28.99 -16.58
C LYS A 7 9.79 -28.24 -15.39
N THR A 8 9.11 -28.95 -14.52
CA THR A 8 8.47 -28.39 -13.33
C THR A 8 8.66 -29.31 -12.14
N TYR A 9 8.71 -28.74 -10.95
CA TYR A 9 8.69 -29.47 -9.67
C TYR A 9 7.68 -28.86 -8.73
N THR A 10 7.26 -29.63 -7.73
CA THR A 10 6.34 -29.16 -6.70
C THR A 10 7.12 -28.80 -5.46
N THR A 11 6.85 -27.62 -4.87
CA THR A 11 7.52 -27.18 -3.63
C THR A 11 7.20 -28.14 -2.48
N LEU A 12 8.19 -28.37 -1.62
CA LEU A 12 8.02 -29.19 -0.40
C LEU A 12 7.29 -28.44 0.71
N THR A 13 7.23 -27.09 0.63
CA THR A 13 6.55 -26.23 1.61
C THR A 13 5.08 -26.02 1.28
N LEU A 14 4.21 -25.99 2.29
CA LEU A 14 2.79 -25.68 2.13
C LEU A 14 2.56 -24.16 1.96
N PRO A 15 1.63 -23.74 1.06
CA PRO A 15 0.88 -24.57 0.11
C PRO A 15 1.75 -25.06 -1.04
N HIS A 16 1.63 -26.33 -1.41
CA HIS A 16 2.37 -26.91 -2.53
C HIS A 16 2.11 -26.15 -3.83
N ARG A 17 3.16 -25.65 -4.47
CA ARG A 17 3.08 -24.93 -5.75
C ARG A 17 3.92 -25.63 -6.79
N LYS A 18 3.36 -25.75 -8.01
CA LYS A 18 4.10 -26.23 -9.16
C LYS A 18 4.90 -25.08 -9.76
N ILE A 19 6.23 -25.18 -9.74
CA ILE A 19 7.18 -24.16 -10.18
C ILE A 19 7.96 -24.69 -11.37
N GLU A 20 8.29 -23.81 -12.32
CA GLU A 20 9.16 -24.12 -13.45
C GLU A 20 10.59 -24.41 -12.94
N ASN A 21 11.15 -25.53 -13.40
CA ASN A 21 12.51 -25.92 -13.07
C ASN A 21 13.49 -25.16 -13.97
N LYS A 22 14.20 -24.20 -13.42
CA LYS A 22 15.21 -23.39 -14.12
C LYS A 22 16.63 -23.86 -13.86
N GLY A 23 16.78 -25.10 -13.37
CA GLY A 23 18.07 -25.71 -13.01
C GLY A 23 18.19 -26.10 -11.55
N GLU A 24 17.12 -25.89 -10.74
CA GLU A 24 17.12 -26.28 -9.33
C GLU A 24 16.97 -27.80 -9.13
N GLY A 25 16.31 -28.47 -10.09
CA GLY A 25 16.09 -29.92 -10.09
C GLY A 25 16.64 -30.60 -11.33
N VAL A 26 16.81 -31.91 -11.25
CA VAL A 26 17.33 -32.71 -12.36
C VAL A 26 16.35 -32.67 -13.53
N GLN A 27 16.85 -32.38 -14.73
CA GLN A 27 16.10 -32.44 -15.99
C GLN A 27 16.69 -33.55 -16.87
N TYR A 28 15.84 -34.30 -17.54
CA TYR A 28 16.25 -35.38 -18.46
C TYR A 28 15.84 -35.02 -19.88
N PHE A 29 16.81 -34.94 -20.76
CA PHE A 29 16.58 -34.76 -22.19
C PHE A 29 16.63 -36.11 -22.90
N ILE A 30 15.57 -36.47 -23.62
CA ILE A 30 15.44 -37.73 -24.35
C ILE A 30 15.27 -37.41 -25.83
N GLU A 31 16.26 -37.77 -26.63
CA GLU A 31 16.20 -37.61 -28.08
C GLU A 31 15.31 -38.70 -28.72
N GLY A 32 14.55 -38.31 -29.76
CA GLY A 32 13.72 -39.26 -30.51
C GLY A 32 12.61 -39.92 -29.71
N SER A 33 12.12 -39.31 -28.65
CA SER A 33 11.10 -39.88 -27.74
C SER A 33 9.78 -40.21 -28.43
N HIS A 34 9.46 -39.53 -29.53
CA HIS A 34 8.22 -39.73 -30.29
C HIS A 34 8.43 -39.33 -31.77
N PRO A 35 7.54 -39.74 -32.70
CA PRO A 35 7.62 -39.30 -34.09
C PRO A 35 7.54 -37.77 -34.19
N PRO A 36 8.44 -37.10 -34.94
CA PRO A 36 8.44 -35.64 -35.03
C PRO A 36 7.27 -35.13 -35.86
N ILE A 37 6.58 -34.07 -35.41
CA ILE A 37 5.52 -33.40 -36.16
C ILE A 37 6.12 -32.53 -37.27
N VAL A 38 7.29 -31.93 -37.01
CA VAL A 38 8.08 -31.12 -37.95
C VAL A 38 9.54 -31.56 -37.89
N SER A 39 10.28 -31.37 -39.00
CA SER A 39 11.71 -31.69 -38.99
C SER A 39 12.49 -30.80 -38.01
N ARG A 40 13.60 -31.32 -37.46
CA ARG A 40 14.48 -30.59 -36.54
C ARG A 40 14.94 -29.25 -37.11
N THR A 41 15.26 -29.22 -38.40
CA THR A 41 15.68 -27.98 -39.06
C THR A 41 14.60 -26.91 -39.13
N VAL A 42 13.33 -27.28 -39.27
CA VAL A 42 12.20 -26.37 -39.28
C VAL A 42 11.95 -25.86 -37.83
N PHE A 43 12.03 -26.77 -36.85
CA PHE A 43 11.90 -26.43 -35.44
C PHE A 43 12.98 -25.42 -34.98
N ASP A 44 14.26 -25.70 -35.31
CA ASP A 44 15.38 -24.82 -34.94
C ASP A 44 15.28 -23.44 -35.60
N LYS A 45 14.86 -23.36 -36.85
CA LYS A 45 14.57 -22.08 -37.52
C LYS A 45 13.45 -21.31 -36.83
N ALA A 46 12.39 -22.02 -36.45
CA ALA A 46 11.28 -21.38 -35.68
C ALA A 46 11.76 -20.86 -34.33
N GLN A 47 12.57 -21.61 -33.58
CA GLN A 47 13.15 -21.17 -32.31
C GLN A 47 14.08 -19.95 -32.47
N GLN A 48 14.92 -19.95 -33.52
CA GLN A 48 15.77 -18.79 -33.86
C GLN A 48 14.94 -17.54 -34.19
N LEU A 49 13.83 -17.69 -34.92
CA LEU A 49 12.94 -16.57 -35.22
C LEU A 49 12.24 -16.05 -33.98
N LEU A 50 11.81 -16.93 -33.07
CA LEU A 50 11.21 -16.56 -31.79
C LEU A 50 12.20 -15.85 -30.87
N SER A 51 13.44 -16.36 -30.76
CA SER A 51 14.49 -15.72 -29.97
C SER A 51 14.87 -14.34 -30.51
N ARG A 52 14.99 -14.21 -31.87
CA ARG A 52 15.20 -12.89 -32.49
C ARG A 52 14.05 -11.91 -32.23
N LYS A 53 12.79 -12.36 -32.32
CA LYS A 53 11.63 -11.50 -31.99
C LYS A 53 11.61 -11.12 -30.53
N SER A 54 11.94 -12.02 -29.61
CA SER A 54 12.01 -11.69 -28.19
C SER A 54 13.16 -10.75 -27.85
N ALA A 55 14.29 -10.80 -28.57
CA ALA A 55 15.41 -9.89 -28.43
C ALA A 55 15.15 -8.50 -29.04
N VAL A 56 14.26 -8.40 -30.05
CA VAL A 56 13.92 -7.15 -30.76
C VAL A 56 12.75 -6.41 -30.06
N ILE A 57 11.98 -7.09 -29.23
CA ILE A 57 10.99 -6.39 -28.40
C ILE A 57 11.73 -5.89 -27.16
N PRO A 58 12.14 -4.60 -27.10
CA PRO A 58 12.63 -4.06 -25.85
C PRO A 58 11.54 -4.32 -24.80
N PRO A 59 11.91 -4.62 -23.55
CA PRO A 59 10.92 -4.66 -22.49
C PRO A 59 10.16 -3.33 -22.60
N ARG A 60 8.86 -3.40 -22.86
CA ARG A 60 7.99 -2.22 -22.84
C ARG A 60 7.93 -1.71 -21.40
N ALA A 61 9.00 -1.09 -20.98
CA ALA A 61 9.03 -0.13 -19.88
C ALA A 61 8.52 1.21 -20.43
N ALA A 62 7.33 1.23 -21.02
CA ALA A 62 6.54 2.44 -21.02
C ALA A 62 6.30 2.72 -19.53
N ALA A 63 6.70 3.89 -19.07
CA ALA A 63 6.42 4.34 -17.71
C ALA A 63 4.96 3.99 -17.39
N PRO A 64 4.69 3.32 -16.27
CA PRO A 64 3.33 2.90 -15.95
C PRO A 64 2.46 4.17 -15.91
N HIS A 65 1.31 4.13 -16.62
CA HIS A 65 0.37 5.25 -16.61
C HIS A 65 0.01 5.62 -15.16
N PRO A 66 -0.10 6.90 -14.78
CA PRO A 66 -0.29 7.35 -13.38
C PRO A 66 -1.51 6.71 -12.69
N LEU A 67 -2.57 6.43 -13.44
CA LEU A 67 -3.76 5.73 -12.94
C LEU A 67 -3.56 4.19 -12.80
N SER A 68 -2.44 3.64 -13.28
CA SER A 68 -2.19 2.19 -13.22
C SER A 68 -2.05 1.71 -11.78
N ARG A 69 -2.77 0.65 -11.41
CA ARG A 69 -2.83 0.07 -10.06
C ARG A 69 -3.46 0.98 -8.99
N LYS A 70 -3.90 2.19 -9.35
CA LYS A 70 -4.63 3.07 -8.43
C LYS A 70 -6.15 2.86 -8.52
N ILE A 71 -6.68 2.28 -9.61
CA ILE A 71 -8.13 2.09 -9.79
C ILE A 71 -8.54 0.68 -9.40
N VAL A 72 -9.45 0.58 -8.42
CA VAL A 72 -9.97 -0.66 -7.85
C VAL A 72 -11.49 -0.73 -8.10
N CYS A 73 -11.99 -1.91 -8.41
CA CYS A 73 -13.42 -2.18 -8.51
C CYS A 73 -14.03 -2.34 -7.12
N GLY A 74 -15.00 -1.49 -6.76
CA GLY A 74 -15.70 -1.57 -5.48
C GLY A 74 -16.59 -2.81 -5.32
N HIS A 75 -16.98 -3.44 -6.44
CA HIS A 75 -17.80 -4.64 -6.38
C HIS A 75 -17.00 -5.93 -6.10
N CYS A 76 -15.86 -6.12 -6.79
CA CYS A 76 -15.08 -7.37 -6.70
C CYS A 76 -13.65 -7.20 -6.18
N GLY A 77 -13.22 -5.97 -5.84
CA GLY A 77 -11.89 -5.68 -5.32
C GLY A 77 -10.74 -5.79 -6.35
N ALA A 78 -11.03 -6.17 -7.61
CA ALA A 78 -10.00 -6.34 -8.61
C ALA A 78 -9.52 -4.98 -9.16
N PHE A 79 -8.22 -4.89 -9.50
CA PHE A 79 -7.69 -3.73 -10.19
C PHE A 79 -8.29 -3.56 -11.58
N CYS A 80 -8.44 -2.32 -12.03
CA CYS A 80 -8.83 -2.00 -13.38
C CYS A 80 -7.61 -1.94 -14.31
N LYS A 81 -7.83 -2.31 -15.58
CA LYS A 81 -6.84 -2.24 -16.66
C LYS A 81 -7.23 -1.17 -17.66
N ARG A 82 -6.22 -0.46 -18.16
CA ARG A 82 -6.38 0.49 -19.27
C ARG A 82 -6.56 -0.26 -20.57
N LYS A 83 -7.58 0.09 -21.33
CA LYS A 83 -7.88 -0.46 -22.67
C LYS A 83 -8.15 0.70 -23.63
N LYS A 84 -7.51 0.69 -24.79
CA LYS A 84 -7.80 1.66 -25.86
C LYS A 84 -8.73 1.00 -26.88
N THR A 85 -9.83 1.65 -27.21
CA THR A 85 -10.80 1.19 -28.21
C THR A 85 -11.16 2.37 -29.10
N ARG A 86 -10.97 2.27 -30.40
CA ARG A 86 -11.28 3.33 -31.39
C ARG A 86 -10.71 4.71 -31.01
N GLY A 87 -9.46 4.75 -30.51
CA GLY A 87 -8.78 5.99 -30.13
C GLY A 87 -9.06 6.47 -28.70
N THR A 88 -10.13 6.01 -28.05
CA THR A 88 -10.50 6.39 -26.67
C THR A 88 -9.92 5.42 -25.67
N ALA A 89 -9.39 5.92 -24.56
CA ALA A 89 -8.90 5.13 -23.45
C ALA A 89 -10.01 4.90 -22.41
N TYR A 90 -10.13 3.65 -21.95
CA TYR A 90 -11.09 3.23 -20.92
C TYR A 90 -10.38 2.44 -19.82
N TRP A 91 -10.94 2.49 -18.64
CA TRP A 91 -10.57 1.64 -17.52
C TRP A 91 -11.63 0.58 -17.28
N ILE A 92 -11.24 -0.69 -17.31
CA ILE A 92 -12.13 -1.84 -17.18
C ILE A 92 -11.68 -2.75 -16.05
N CYS A 93 -12.62 -3.19 -15.20
CA CYS A 93 -12.34 -4.18 -14.17
C CYS A 93 -11.77 -5.46 -14.79
N GLN A 94 -10.70 -6.00 -14.20
CA GLN A 94 -10.06 -7.21 -14.73
C GLN A 94 -10.99 -8.43 -14.70
N THR A 95 -11.83 -8.55 -13.67
CA THR A 95 -12.82 -9.64 -13.55
C THR A 95 -13.89 -9.52 -14.62
N HIS A 96 -14.46 -8.33 -14.82
CA HIS A 96 -15.42 -8.05 -15.88
C HIS A 96 -14.83 -8.30 -17.28
N ASN A 97 -13.57 -7.89 -17.50
CA ASN A 97 -12.90 -8.09 -18.79
C ASN A 97 -12.66 -9.57 -19.14
N LYS A 98 -12.50 -10.43 -18.12
CA LYS A 98 -12.39 -11.88 -18.30
C LYS A 98 -13.75 -12.54 -18.53
N ASN A 99 -14.74 -12.17 -17.73
CA ASN A 99 -16.11 -12.67 -17.81
C ASN A 99 -17.07 -11.57 -17.32
N ALA A 100 -17.85 -11.02 -18.24
CA ALA A 100 -18.81 -9.94 -17.95
C ALA A 100 -19.88 -10.33 -16.92
N GLY A 101 -20.26 -11.61 -16.84
CA GLY A 101 -21.20 -12.12 -15.84
C GLY A 101 -20.65 -12.17 -14.42
N SER A 102 -19.31 -12.13 -14.23
CA SER A 102 -18.68 -12.23 -12.91
C SER A 102 -18.56 -10.89 -12.17
N CYS A 103 -18.77 -9.76 -12.85
CA CYS A 103 -18.73 -8.43 -12.23
C CYS A 103 -19.57 -7.44 -13.05
N PRO A 104 -20.52 -6.72 -12.43
CA PRO A 104 -21.42 -5.79 -13.16
C PRO A 104 -20.77 -4.45 -13.48
N THR A 105 -19.55 -4.18 -12.98
CA THR A 105 -18.86 -2.91 -13.18
C THR A 105 -18.48 -2.70 -14.62
N MET A 106 -19.08 -1.70 -15.25
CA MET A 106 -18.79 -1.33 -16.65
C MET A 106 -17.48 -0.58 -16.79
N GLN A 107 -16.95 -0.51 -18.02
CA GLN A 107 -15.77 0.31 -18.32
C GLN A 107 -16.06 1.82 -18.14
N ILE A 108 -15.08 2.58 -17.70
CA ILE A 108 -15.17 4.03 -17.51
C ILE A 108 -14.19 4.70 -18.48
N PRO A 109 -14.61 5.73 -19.22
CA PRO A 109 -13.69 6.54 -20.00
C PRO A 109 -12.63 7.19 -19.10
N GLU A 110 -11.40 7.26 -19.57
CA GLU A 110 -10.29 7.89 -18.82
C GLU A 110 -10.56 9.38 -18.59
N THR A 111 -11.20 10.04 -19.57
CA THR A 111 -11.62 11.45 -19.48
C THR A 111 -12.53 11.72 -18.29
N GLU A 112 -13.49 10.85 -18.02
CA GLU A 112 -14.40 11.02 -16.86
C GLU A 112 -13.66 10.96 -15.52
N ILE A 113 -12.64 10.10 -15.43
CA ILE A 113 -11.82 10.00 -14.20
C ILE A 113 -10.95 11.24 -14.05
N THR A 114 -10.35 11.72 -15.14
CA THR A 114 -9.51 12.92 -15.10
C THR A 114 -10.32 14.18 -14.82
N GLU A 115 -11.50 14.33 -15.41
CA GLU A 115 -12.42 15.43 -15.13
C GLU A 115 -12.93 15.40 -13.68
N ALA A 116 -13.25 14.22 -13.16
CA ALA A 116 -13.61 14.06 -11.75
C ALA A 116 -12.49 14.50 -10.81
N PHE A 117 -11.23 14.14 -11.13
CA PHE A 117 -10.07 14.62 -10.38
C PHE A 117 -9.94 16.16 -10.40
N LEU A 118 -10.14 16.78 -11.56
CA LEU A 118 -10.10 18.26 -11.67
C LEU A 118 -11.15 18.92 -10.76
N ARG A 119 -12.38 18.37 -10.70
CA ARG A 119 -13.44 18.88 -9.81
C ARG A 119 -13.07 18.73 -8.34
N ILE A 120 -12.52 17.57 -7.95
CA ILE A 120 -12.04 17.33 -6.57
C ILE A 120 -10.92 18.29 -6.21
N TYR A 121 -9.93 18.45 -7.09
CA TYR A 121 -8.84 19.38 -6.88
C TYR A 121 -9.35 20.82 -6.67
N PHE A 122 -10.25 21.28 -7.52
CA PHE A 122 -10.87 22.60 -7.40
C PHE A 122 -11.59 22.76 -6.04
N THR A 123 -12.37 21.75 -5.65
CA THR A 123 -13.10 21.77 -4.38
C THR A 123 -12.16 21.79 -3.19
N LEU A 124 -11.09 21.00 -3.23
CA LEU A 124 -10.09 20.97 -2.16
C LEU A 124 -9.29 22.29 -2.08
N LYS A 125 -8.90 22.85 -3.23
CA LYS A 125 -8.12 24.09 -3.28
C LYS A 125 -8.91 25.30 -2.74
N HIS A 126 -10.20 25.39 -3.05
CA HIS A 126 -11.02 26.56 -2.68
C HIS A 126 -11.86 26.41 -1.42
N HIS A 127 -12.13 25.18 -1.00
CA HIS A 127 -13.00 24.91 0.16
C HIS A 127 -12.40 23.93 1.17
N GLY A 128 -11.22 23.36 0.86
CA GLY A 128 -10.61 22.32 1.68
C GLY A 128 -9.88 22.84 2.91
N ASP A 129 -9.33 24.04 2.87
CA ASP A 129 -8.45 24.57 3.92
C ASP A 129 -9.10 24.54 5.31
N GLN A 130 -10.27 25.10 5.47
CA GLN A 130 -11.00 25.10 6.75
C GLN A 130 -11.34 23.70 7.23
N VAL A 131 -11.80 22.82 6.31
CA VAL A 131 -12.20 21.44 6.65
C VAL A 131 -10.99 20.61 7.07
N LEU A 132 -9.88 20.72 6.35
CA LEU A 132 -8.65 19.97 6.62
C LEU A 132 -7.97 20.48 7.90
N THR A 133 -7.94 21.78 8.13
CA THR A 133 -7.43 22.37 9.37
C THR A 133 -8.27 21.94 10.58
N GLN A 134 -9.61 21.96 10.46
CA GLN A 134 -10.49 21.47 11.51
C GLN A 134 -10.28 19.98 11.76
N LEU A 135 -10.11 19.17 10.72
CA LEU A 135 -9.80 17.74 10.85
C LEU A 135 -8.51 17.50 11.64
N ILE A 136 -7.44 18.27 11.37
CA ILE A 136 -6.20 18.19 12.15
C ILE A 136 -6.44 18.50 13.62
N GLN A 137 -7.18 19.57 13.92
CA GLN A 137 -7.50 19.94 15.30
C GLN A 137 -8.33 18.86 16.01
N ASP A 138 -9.31 18.30 15.33
CA ASP A 138 -10.16 17.24 15.87
C ASP A 138 -9.35 15.95 16.12
N LEU A 139 -8.47 15.57 15.21
CA LEU A 139 -7.56 14.42 15.37
C LEU A 139 -6.59 14.64 16.54
N GLN A 140 -6.01 15.84 16.68
CA GLN A 140 -5.13 16.19 17.79
C GLN A 140 -5.88 16.15 19.13
N THR A 141 -7.11 16.66 19.16
CA THR A 141 -7.97 16.66 20.35
C THR A 141 -8.36 15.22 20.73
N ALA A 142 -8.77 14.41 19.75
CA ALA A 142 -9.10 13.00 19.96
C ALA A 142 -7.88 12.21 20.46
N LYS A 143 -6.70 12.47 19.90
CA LYS A 143 -5.43 11.88 20.36
C LYS A 143 -5.16 12.24 21.81
N ASN A 144 -5.22 13.52 22.16
CA ASN A 144 -5.00 13.96 23.53
C ASN A 144 -6.01 13.34 24.51
N SER A 145 -7.27 13.19 24.12
CA SER A 145 -8.30 12.52 24.92
C SER A 145 -7.99 11.02 25.07
N LYS A 146 -7.66 10.31 24.00
CA LYS A 146 -7.26 8.89 24.07
C LYS A 146 -6.04 8.67 24.96
N LEU A 147 -5.05 9.59 24.90
CA LEU A 147 -3.85 9.56 25.75
C LEU A 147 -4.16 9.68 27.23
N LEU A 148 -5.18 10.45 27.60
CA LEU A 148 -5.60 10.63 29.00
C LEU A 148 -6.40 9.43 29.54
N TRP A 149 -7.13 8.72 28.69
CA TRP A 149 -8.11 7.69 29.10
C TRP A 149 -7.81 6.27 28.60
N SER A 150 -6.71 6.05 27.88
CA SER A 150 -6.30 4.69 27.50
C SER A 150 -5.88 3.90 28.74
N GLU A 151 -6.54 2.75 29.00
CA GLU A 151 -6.21 1.85 30.11
C GLU A 151 -4.73 1.46 30.08
N ASP A 152 -4.19 1.18 28.90
CA ASP A 152 -2.78 0.81 28.72
C ASP A 152 -1.83 1.95 29.14
N ILE A 153 -2.15 3.19 28.81
CA ILE A 153 -1.33 4.35 29.17
C ILE A 153 -1.46 4.70 30.66
N VAL A 154 -2.66 4.56 31.21
CA VAL A 154 -2.91 4.73 32.64
C VAL A 154 -2.09 3.70 33.43
N GLU A 155 -2.15 2.42 33.02
CA GLU A 155 -1.39 1.34 33.66
C GLU A 155 0.12 1.55 33.53
N LEU A 156 0.63 1.93 32.34
CA LEU A 156 2.04 2.24 32.16
C LEU A 156 2.49 3.44 32.98
N ASN A 157 1.66 4.47 33.13
CA ASN A 157 1.95 5.61 34.01
C ASN A 157 2.04 5.17 35.45
N LYS A 158 1.13 4.29 35.91
CA LYS A 158 1.16 3.72 37.27
C LYS A 158 2.44 2.91 37.47
N GLN A 159 2.80 2.02 36.55
CA GLN A 159 4.05 1.25 36.62
C GLN A 159 5.28 2.16 36.70
N ILE A 160 5.37 3.23 35.90
CA ILE A 160 6.47 4.19 35.94
C ILE A 160 6.52 4.92 37.31
N ALA A 161 5.37 5.26 37.87
CA ALA A 161 5.29 5.91 39.17
C ALA A 161 5.69 4.97 40.33
N ASP A 162 5.26 3.70 40.28
CA ASP A 162 5.63 2.65 41.22
C ASP A 162 7.13 2.38 41.22
N ILE A 163 7.73 2.26 40.03
CA ILE A 163 9.19 2.07 39.87
C ILE A 163 9.94 3.30 40.45
N ALA A 164 9.47 4.52 40.17
CA ALA A 164 10.08 5.73 40.74
C ALA A 164 9.98 5.80 42.27
N CYS A 165 8.90 5.26 42.83
CA CYS A 165 8.75 5.13 44.29
C CYS A 165 9.77 4.12 44.86
N GLN A 166 9.95 2.96 44.20
CA GLN A 166 10.94 1.95 44.56
C GLN A 166 12.37 2.49 44.46
N GLU A 167 12.70 3.25 43.41
CA GLU A 167 14.02 3.91 43.28
C GLU A 167 14.30 4.86 44.45
N ARG A 168 13.30 5.66 44.87
CA ARG A 168 13.43 6.56 46.02
C ARG A 168 13.65 5.79 47.32
N LEU A 169 12.85 4.76 47.56
CA LEU A 169 12.96 3.94 48.75
C LEU A 169 14.33 3.29 48.83
N LEU A 170 14.81 2.72 47.71
CA LEU A 170 16.13 2.09 47.60
C LEU A 170 17.27 3.11 47.90
N ALA A 171 17.11 4.36 47.41
CA ALA A 171 18.05 5.43 47.67
C ALA A 171 18.06 5.85 49.16
N GLN A 172 16.93 5.87 49.83
CA GLN A 172 16.82 6.15 51.28
C GLN A 172 17.47 5.05 52.11
N LEU A 173 17.23 3.78 51.78
CA LEU A 173 17.84 2.64 52.46
C LEU A 173 19.38 2.62 52.32
N LYS A 174 19.88 3.07 51.14
CA LYS A 174 21.32 3.25 50.93
C LYS A 174 21.89 4.34 51.85
N GLN A 175 21.19 5.50 52.00
CA GLN A 175 21.62 6.59 52.88
C GLN A 175 21.66 6.17 54.36
N GLN A 176 20.77 5.25 54.74
CA GLN A 176 20.74 4.70 56.10
C GLN A 176 21.73 3.56 56.31
N ALA A 177 22.57 3.24 55.33
CA ALA A 177 23.51 2.14 55.34
C ALA A 177 22.90 0.75 55.67
N VAL A 178 21.63 0.55 55.32
CA VAL A 178 20.88 -0.70 55.53
C VAL A 178 21.09 -1.70 54.38
N VAL A 179 21.47 -1.22 53.19
CA VAL A 179 21.61 -2.04 51.96
C VAL A 179 23.08 -2.07 51.58
N ASP A 180 23.54 -3.29 51.23
CA ASP A 180 24.87 -3.55 50.71
C ASP A 180 25.07 -2.80 49.39
N PRO A 181 26.24 -2.20 49.10
CA PRO A 181 26.50 -1.44 47.88
C PRO A 181 26.30 -2.26 46.59
N ASP A 182 26.66 -3.53 46.58
CA ASP A 182 26.53 -4.37 45.37
C ASP A 182 25.07 -4.71 45.11
N ILE A 183 24.29 -4.98 46.15
CA ILE A 183 22.83 -5.18 46.04
C ILE A 183 22.13 -3.89 45.56
N PHE A 184 22.57 -2.74 46.09
CA PHE A 184 22.04 -1.46 45.64
C PHE A 184 22.28 -1.25 44.15
N ILE A 185 23.49 -1.47 43.65
CA ILE A 185 23.82 -1.28 42.23
C ILE A 185 22.98 -2.22 41.36
N PHE A 186 22.87 -3.50 41.74
CA PHE A 186 22.09 -4.48 41.00
C PHE A 186 20.62 -4.08 40.91
N GLN A 187 19.99 -3.78 42.04
CA GLN A 187 18.58 -3.41 42.08
C GLN A 187 18.29 -2.06 41.36
N SER A 188 19.21 -1.09 41.51
CA SER A 188 19.10 0.20 40.84
C SER A 188 19.16 0.05 39.33
N ASN A 189 20.04 -0.78 38.79
CA ASN A 189 20.13 -1.08 37.37
C ASN A 189 18.87 -1.80 36.86
N GLN A 190 18.35 -2.77 37.62
CA GLN A 190 17.15 -3.50 37.28
C GLN A 190 15.91 -2.55 37.21
N LEU A 191 15.74 -1.67 38.19
CA LEU A 191 14.65 -0.68 38.21
C LEU A 191 14.79 0.33 37.04
N ALA A 192 16.02 0.78 36.75
CA ALA A 192 16.29 1.68 35.64
C ALA A 192 15.92 1.04 34.28
N GLU A 193 16.23 -0.25 34.08
CA GLU A 193 15.87 -0.97 32.87
C GLU A 193 14.35 -1.15 32.75
N GLN A 194 13.65 -1.57 33.82
CA GLN A 194 12.19 -1.67 33.83
C GLN A 194 11.52 -0.31 33.51
N ARG A 195 12.03 0.78 34.05
CA ARG A 195 11.55 2.11 33.78
C ARG A 195 11.74 2.52 32.32
N ARG A 196 12.91 2.16 31.74
CA ARG A 196 13.22 2.38 30.33
C ARG A 196 12.26 1.62 29.43
N GLU A 197 12.03 0.32 29.72
CA GLU A 197 11.09 -0.51 28.96
C GLU A 197 9.66 0.04 29.01
N ALA A 198 9.16 0.42 30.19
CA ALA A 198 7.84 1.00 30.36
C ALA A 198 7.69 2.32 29.57
N LYS A 199 8.72 3.19 29.60
CA LYS A 199 8.75 4.43 28.79
C LYS A 199 8.78 4.14 27.29
N LEU A 200 9.53 3.13 26.84
CA LEU A 200 9.57 2.73 25.43
C LEU A 200 8.21 2.18 24.96
N LYS A 201 7.56 1.32 25.77
CA LYS A 201 6.21 0.81 25.48
C LYS A 201 5.22 1.98 25.36
N LYS A 202 5.23 2.89 26.32
CA LYS A 202 4.41 4.11 26.29
C LYS A 202 4.65 4.92 25.02
N SER A 203 5.92 5.17 24.64
CA SER A 203 6.24 5.95 23.45
C SER A 203 5.81 5.27 22.15
N ARG A 204 5.81 3.93 22.09
CA ARG A 204 5.29 3.16 20.93
C ARG A 204 3.77 3.30 20.79
N ILE A 205 3.02 3.23 21.89
CA ILE A 205 1.57 3.44 21.89
C ILE A 205 1.23 4.88 21.49
N LEU A 206 2.04 5.87 21.90
CA LEU A 206 1.88 7.28 21.56
C LEU A 206 2.19 7.59 20.08
N ARG A 207 3.03 6.79 19.42
CA ARG A 207 3.37 6.90 18.00
C ARG A 207 2.45 6.04 17.11
N SER A 208 1.17 5.98 17.43
CA SER A 208 0.21 5.18 16.67
C SER A 208 -0.18 5.84 15.33
N GLU A 209 -0.99 5.13 14.54
CA GLU A 209 -1.46 5.52 13.19
C GLU A 209 -2.05 6.93 13.09
N ASP A 210 -2.56 7.49 14.19
CA ASP A 210 -3.12 8.85 14.24
C ASP A 210 -2.07 9.96 13.94
N ASP A 211 -0.77 9.72 14.26
CA ASP A 211 0.30 10.67 13.92
C ASP A 211 0.55 10.72 12.41
N GLN A 212 0.43 9.59 11.74
CA GLN A 212 0.60 9.51 10.28
C GLN A 212 -0.54 10.25 9.56
N THR A 213 -1.77 10.16 10.07
CA THR A 213 -2.92 10.85 9.47
C THR A 213 -2.81 12.37 9.61
N VAL A 214 -2.38 12.87 10.77
CA VAL A 214 -2.12 14.31 10.98
C VAL A 214 -1.01 14.78 10.04
N GLN A 215 0.11 14.07 9.99
CA GLN A 215 1.23 14.41 9.11
C GLN A 215 0.81 14.42 7.64
N ARG A 216 0.13 13.37 7.17
CA ARG A 216 -0.36 13.27 5.80
C ARG A 216 -1.41 14.34 5.46
N THR A 217 -2.20 14.77 6.45
CA THR A 217 -3.15 15.88 6.24
C THR A 217 -2.42 17.20 6.09
N GLN A 218 -1.33 17.41 6.83
CA GLN A 218 -0.48 18.57 6.66
C GLN A 218 0.23 18.54 5.28
N GLU A 219 0.79 17.40 4.89
CA GLU A 219 1.36 17.22 3.54
C GLU A 219 0.33 17.52 2.44
N LEU A 220 -0.93 17.12 2.64
CA LEU A 220 -2.01 17.42 1.70
C LEU A 220 -2.27 18.94 1.60
N LEU A 221 -2.28 19.65 2.72
CA LEU A 221 -2.43 21.12 2.73
C LEU A 221 -1.27 21.79 2.01
N ASP A 222 -0.03 21.41 2.31
CA ASP A 222 1.17 21.98 1.70
C ASP A 222 1.16 21.79 0.16
N ILE A 223 0.77 20.57 -0.32
CA ILE A 223 0.62 20.31 -1.77
C ILE A 223 -0.49 21.18 -2.39
N LEU A 224 -1.59 21.39 -1.66
CA LEU A 224 -2.66 22.26 -2.14
C LEU A 224 -2.24 23.73 -2.16
N GLU A 225 -1.50 24.21 -1.16
CA GLU A 225 -0.99 25.59 -1.12
C GLU A 225 -0.02 25.89 -2.27
N ASP A 226 0.93 24.99 -2.51
CA ASP A 226 1.95 25.12 -3.56
C ASP A 226 1.38 24.88 -4.97
N GLY A 227 0.25 24.19 -5.08
CA GLY A 227 -0.38 23.87 -6.35
C GLY A 227 -1.09 25.07 -7.01
N PRO A 228 -1.37 24.99 -8.33
CA PRO A 228 -2.03 26.05 -9.06
C PRO A 228 -3.48 26.26 -8.59
N ASP A 229 -3.96 27.50 -8.62
CA ASP A 229 -5.35 27.83 -8.23
C ASP A 229 -6.39 27.16 -9.11
N LEU A 230 -6.08 26.94 -10.40
CA LEU A 230 -6.96 26.28 -11.36
C LEU A 230 -6.17 25.28 -12.21
N LEU A 231 -6.61 24.05 -12.19
CA LEU A 231 -6.15 22.98 -13.07
C LEU A 231 -7.08 22.88 -14.28
N THR A 232 -6.59 23.24 -15.48
CA THR A 232 -7.35 23.10 -16.74
C THR A 232 -7.09 21.77 -17.43
N THR A 233 -6.00 21.10 -17.12
CA THR A 233 -5.58 19.81 -17.68
C THR A 233 -5.13 18.89 -16.57
N PHE A 234 -5.25 17.57 -16.80
CA PHE A 234 -4.82 16.57 -15.85
C PHE A 234 -3.29 16.61 -15.65
N ASP A 235 -2.87 16.86 -14.42
CA ASP A 235 -1.47 16.83 -13.99
C ASP A 235 -1.17 15.50 -13.33
N GLU A 236 -0.27 14.71 -13.92
CA GLU A 236 0.11 13.37 -13.47
C GLU A 236 0.89 13.38 -12.16
N ALA A 237 1.76 14.40 -11.95
CA ALA A 237 2.56 14.51 -10.75
C ALA A 237 1.67 14.85 -9.56
N LEU A 238 0.87 15.88 -9.68
CA LEU A 238 -0.07 16.33 -8.66
C LEU A 238 -1.11 15.24 -8.31
N PHE A 239 -1.62 14.54 -9.32
CA PHE A 239 -2.51 13.39 -9.09
C PHE A 239 -1.82 12.29 -8.27
N SER A 240 -0.55 12.00 -8.58
CA SER A 240 0.20 10.93 -7.90
C SER A 240 0.52 11.27 -6.44
N GLU A 241 0.69 12.55 -6.13
CA GLU A 241 0.94 13.07 -4.79
C GLU A 241 -0.34 13.14 -3.95
N LEU A 242 -1.48 13.51 -4.53
CA LEU A 242 -2.75 13.70 -3.80
C LEU A 242 -3.55 12.42 -3.61
N VAL A 243 -3.56 11.51 -4.63
CA VAL A 243 -4.49 10.37 -4.68
C VAL A 243 -3.76 9.05 -4.42
N GLU A 244 -4.19 8.34 -3.39
CA GLU A 244 -3.71 6.99 -3.08
C GLU A 244 -4.41 5.95 -3.97
N THR A 245 -5.75 5.92 -3.95
CA THR A 245 -6.55 4.96 -4.72
C THR A 245 -7.86 5.57 -5.20
N ILE A 246 -8.41 5.00 -6.28
CA ILE A 246 -9.73 5.31 -6.80
C ILE A 246 -10.56 4.04 -6.74
N THR A 247 -11.73 4.08 -6.11
CA THR A 247 -12.66 2.96 -6.05
C THR A 247 -13.87 3.25 -6.93
N ILE A 248 -14.16 2.38 -7.89
CA ILE A 248 -15.38 2.41 -8.69
C ILE A 248 -16.49 1.81 -7.85
N GLN A 249 -17.29 2.65 -7.19
CA GLN A 249 -18.34 2.20 -6.29
C GLN A 249 -19.50 1.57 -7.06
N ASP A 250 -19.96 2.25 -8.09
CA ASP A 250 -21.00 1.80 -9.01
C ASP A 250 -20.77 2.38 -10.42
N ASN A 251 -21.79 2.27 -11.29
CA ASN A 251 -21.69 2.74 -12.66
C ASN A 251 -21.77 4.26 -12.83
N SER A 252 -22.05 5.02 -11.80
CA SER A 252 -22.21 6.48 -11.79
C SER A 252 -21.35 7.19 -10.76
N THR A 253 -20.74 6.46 -9.83
CA THR A 253 -20.01 7.02 -8.70
C THR A 253 -18.63 6.40 -8.59
N ILE A 254 -17.62 7.25 -8.52
CA ILE A 254 -16.25 6.88 -8.18
C ILE A 254 -15.86 7.59 -6.89
N ARG A 255 -14.99 6.96 -6.12
CA ARG A 255 -14.51 7.49 -4.85
C ARG A 255 -12.99 7.61 -4.89
N PHE A 256 -12.49 8.79 -4.62
CA PHE A 256 -11.07 9.06 -4.50
C PHE A 256 -10.65 8.97 -3.04
N ARG A 257 -9.66 8.17 -2.75
CA ARG A 257 -8.99 8.13 -1.46
C ARG A 257 -7.71 8.93 -1.56
N LEU A 258 -7.63 9.98 -0.76
CA LEU A 258 -6.47 10.86 -0.67
C LEU A 258 -5.37 10.24 0.21
N ILE A 259 -4.17 10.82 0.15
CA ILE A 259 -2.99 10.36 0.93
C ILE A 259 -3.22 10.33 2.44
N ASN A 260 -4.07 11.22 2.97
CA ASN A 260 -4.45 11.25 4.38
C ASN A 260 -5.58 10.28 4.77
N GLY A 261 -6.07 9.48 3.80
CA GLY A 261 -7.16 8.54 3.98
C GLY A 261 -8.57 9.12 3.81
N LEU A 262 -8.71 10.43 3.55
CA LEU A 262 -10.01 11.04 3.26
C LEU A 262 -10.58 10.48 1.94
N GLU A 263 -11.85 10.11 1.96
CA GLU A 263 -12.54 9.57 0.79
C GLU A 263 -13.59 10.55 0.27
N LEU A 264 -13.42 10.97 -0.98
CA LEU A 264 -14.29 11.92 -1.66
C LEU A 264 -15.04 11.22 -2.80
N PRO A 265 -16.38 11.13 -2.72
CA PRO A 265 -17.18 10.60 -3.82
C PRO A 265 -17.36 11.64 -4.92
N GLU A 266 -17.28 11.19 -6.18
CA GLU A 266 -17.57 11.99 -7.36
C GLU A 266 -18.55 11.27 -8.27
N HIS A 267 -19.49 12.04 -8.82
CA HIS A 267 -20.42 11.54 -9.81
C HIS A 267 -19.82 11.64 -11.22
N ILE A 268 -19.94 10.54 -11.98
CA ILE A 268 -19.49 10.49 -13.37
C ILE A 268 -20.71 10.35 -14.31
N GLU A 269 -20.78 11.21 -15.31
CA GLU A 269 -21.79 11.12 -16.35
C GLU A 269 -21.28 10.20 -17.47
N ARG A 270 -21.92 9.06 -17.65
CA ARG A 270 -21.60 8.19 -18.78
C ARG A 270 -22.40 8.66 -20.00
N LYS A 271 -21.75 9.34 -20.93
CA LYS A 271 -22.31 9.54 -22.26
C LYS A 271 -22.51 8.15 -22.89
N LYS A 272 -23.78 7.82 -23.18
CA LYS A 272 -24.18 6.59 -23.89
C LYS A 272 -23.60 6.51 -25.29
#